data_43d6aa1f22bec68d9c878983e6ddb4a8
#
_entry.id   43d6aa1f22bec68d9c878983e6ddb4a8
#
_cell.length_a   1.000
_cell.length_b   1.000
_cell.length_c   1.000
_cell.angle_alpha   90.00
_cell.angle_beta   90.00
_cell.angle_gamma   90.00
#
_symmetry.space_group_name_H-M   'P 1'
#
loop_
_entity.id
_entity.type
_entity.pdbx_description
1 polymer ?
#
loop_
_entity_poly.entity_id
_entity_poly.type
_entity_poly.pdbx_seq_one_letter_code
_entity_poly.pdbx_strand_id
1 'polypeptide(L)'
;MNKTDLLNSIIRIDENRLLFNYTMFKTIIHPDIYMDLIQLIFQQNDTILQTNAMYDVVVDFKGLTMTGVERYKGFIIALSDEGQRNGKNFLQKLGKITIVNPPFMVANVGKILLPLMDKSVKEKIILG
;
A
#
# COMPACT_ATOMS: atom_id res chain seq x y z
N MET A 1 -21.87 -7.39 5.96
CA MET A 1 -20.55 -7.55 5.31
C MET A 1 -19.52 -7.85 6.40
N ASN A 2 -18.78 -8.92 6.28
CA ASN A 2 -17.80 -9.29 7.30
C ASN A 2 -16.48 -8.54 7.11
N LYS A 3 -15.55 -8.70 8.06
CA LYS A 3 -14.27 -8.00 8.04
C LYS A 3 -13.46 -8.33 6.78
N THR A 4 -13.45 -9.59 6.35
CA THR A 4 -12.73 -10.00 5.15
C THR A 4 -13.24 -9.27 3.90
N ASP A 5 -14.56 -9.17 3.74
CA ASP A 5 -15.15 -8.45 2.62
C ASP A 5 -14.80 -6.96 2.65
N LEU A 6 -14.81 -6.36 3.84
CA LEU A 6 -14.42 -4.96 3.99
C LEU A 6 -12.97 -4.74 3.59
N LEU A 7 -12.06 -5.59 4.06
CA LEU A 7 -10.64 -5.48 3.73
C LEU A 7 -10.40 -5.70 2.23
N ASN A 8 -11.14 -6.62 1.60
CA ASN A 8 -11.03 -6.87 0.17
C ASN A 8 -11.55 -5.72 -0.68
N SER A 9 -12.34 -4.80 -0.12
CA SER A 9 -12.74 -3.59 -0.82
C SER A 9 -11.62 -2.54 -0.86
N ILE A 10 -10.66 -2.63 0.06
CA ILE A 10 -9.50 -1.73 0.10
C ILE A 10 -8.44 -2.17 -0.90
N ILE A 11 -8.18 -3.48 -0.98
CA ILE A 11 -7.08 -4.01 -1.76
C ILE A 11 -7.54 -5.24 -2.52
N ARG A 12 -7.15 -5.33 -3.80
CA ARG A 12 -7.52 -6.47 -4.65
C ARG A 12 -6.47 -6.72 -5.70
N ILE A 13 -6.51 -7.90 -6.30
CA ILE A 13 -5.59 -8.34 -7.34
C ILE A 13 -6.22 -8.09 -8.72
N ASP A 14 -5.42 -7.57 -9.64
CA ASP A 14 -5.74 -7.46 -11.06
C ASP A 14 -4.51 -7.86 -11.86
N GLU A 15 -4.51 -9.07 -12.41
CA GLU A 15 -3.37 -9.67 -13.08
C GLU A 15 -2.17 -9.75 -12.13
N ASN A 16 -1.03 -9.12 -12.45
CA ASN A 16 0.13 -9.08 -11.55
C ASN A 16 0.17 -7.81 -10.71
N ARG A 17 -0.94 -7.07 -10.62
CA ARG A 17 -1.00 -5.81 -9.91
C ARG A 17 -1.84 -5.93 -8.65
N LEU A 18 -1.37 -5.30 -7.60
CA LEU A 18 -2.11 -5.14 -6.35
C LEU A 18 -2.70 -3.73 -6.35
N LEU A 19 -4.03 -3.63 -6.32
CA LEU A 19 -4.73 -2.35 -6.40
C LEU A 19 -5.15 -1.93 -5.00
N PHE A 20 -4.74 -0.73 -4.58
CA PHE A 20 -5.05 -0.16 -3.27
C PHE A 20 -5.94 1.07 -3.46
N ASN A 21 -7.09 1.11 -2.75
CA ASN A 21 -8.07 2.17 -2.84
C ASN A 21 -8.10 2.98 -1.54
N TYR A 22 -7.55 4.20 -1.57
CA TYR A 22 -7.50 5.06 -0.38
C TYR A 22 -8.90 5.47 0.09
N THR A 23 -9.85 5.71 -0.82
CA THR A 23 -11.21 6.11 -0.45
C THR A 23 -11.86 5.06 0.45
N MET A 24 -11.71 3.79 0.10
CA MET A 24 -12.21 2.69 0.93
C MET A 24 -11.37 2.53 2.20
N PHE A 25 -10.05 2.70 2.08
CA PHE A 25 -9.14 2.62 3.23
C PHE A 25 -9.57 3.57 4.33
N LYS A 26 -9.71 4.87 4.01
CA LYS A 26 -10.04 5.88 5.04
C LYS A 26 -11.42 5.67 5.65
N THR A 27 -12.32 4.99 4.94
CA THR A 27 -13.69 4.73 5.41
C THR A 27 -13.71 3.58 6.42
N ILE A 28 -12.84 2.60 6.26
CA ILE A 28 -12.89 1.34 6.99
C ILE A 28 -11.82 1.23 8.06
N ILE A 29 -10.60 1.75 7.78
CA ILE A 29 -9.41 1.46 8.58
C ILE A 29 -9.45 2.13 9.95
N HIS A 30 -8.94 1.42 10.95
CA HIS A 30 -8.55 1.96 12.25
C HIS A 30 -7.40 1.10 12.80
N PRO A 31 -6.66 1.59 13.82
CA PRO A 31 -5.43 0.91 14.25
C PRO A 31 -5.62 -0.57 14.64
N ASP A 32 -6.78 -0.92 15.16
CA ASP A 32 -7.05 -2.30 15.62
C ASP A 32 -6.99 -3.32 14.47
N ILE A 33 -7.18 -2.88 13.22
CA ILE A 33 -7.18 -3.79 12.07
C ILE A 33 -6.03 -3.51 11.11
N TYR A 34 -5.04 -2.70 11.49
CA TYR A 34 -3.86 -2.46 10.65
C TYR A 34 -3.18 -3.78 10.27
N MET A 35 -2.94 -4.64 11.26
CA MET A 35 -2.25 -5.92 10.99
C MET A 35 -3.08 -6.85 10.12
N ASP A 36 -4.40 -6.84 10.26
CA ASP A 36 -5.25 -7.65 9.40
C ASP A 36 -5.10 -7.24 7.93
N LEU A 37 -5.08 -5.94 7.67
CA LEU A 37 -4.90 -5.46 6.30
C LEU A 37 -3.49 -5.75 5.79
N ILE A 38 -2.46 -5.55 6.62
CA ILE A 38 -1.08 -5.83 6.25
C ILE A 38 -0.91 -7.30 5.89
N GLN A 39 -1.47 -8.21 6.67
CA GLN A 39 -1.43 -9.63 6.39
C GLN A 39 -2.13 -9.98 5.09
N LEU A 40 -3.26 -9.34 4.79
CA LEU A 40 -3.95 -9.53 3.53
C LEU A 40 -3.10 -9.05 2.35
N ILE A 41 -2.43 -7.91 2.49
CA ILE A 41 -1.52 -7.40 1.46
C ILE A 41 -0.45 -8.45 1.13
N PHE A 42 0.22 -8.99 2.14
CA PHE A 42 1.26 -9.99 1.92
C PHE A 42 0.71 -11.28 1.36
N GLN A 43 -0.48 -11.70 1.79
CA GLN A 43 -1.14 -12.88 1.26
C GLN A 43 -1.47 -12.72 -0.23
N GLN A 44 -1.94 -11.56 -0.63
CA GLN A 44 -2.23 -11.27 -2.04
C GLN A 44 -0.95 -11.17 -2.86
N ASN A 45 0.12 -10.60 -2.29
CA ASN A 45 1.44 -10.61 -2.95
C ASN A 45 1.91 -12.04 -3.22
N ASP A 46 1.79 -12.93 -2.24
CA ASP A 46 2.13 -14.35 -2.42
C ASP A 46 1.31 -14.97 -3.54
N THR A 47 0.03 -14.66 -3.60
CA THR A 47 -0.86 -15.19 -4.63
C THR A 47 -0.39 -14.76 -6.03
N ILE A 48 -0.04 -13.49 -6.20
CA ILE A 48 0.47 -13.00 -7.49
C ILE A 48 1.77 -13.72 -7.85
N LEU A 49 2.66 -13.89 -6.88
CA LEU A 49 3.99 -14.44 -7.12
C LEU A 49 3.99 -15.96 -7.37
N GLN A 50 2.85 -16.63 -7.17
CA GLN A 50 2.73 -18.04 -7.56
C GLN A 50 2.80 -18.23 -9.07
N THR A 51 2.36 -17.23 -9.85
CA THR A 51 2.29 -17.32 -11.30
C THR A 51 3.05 -16.19 -12.00
N ASN A 52 3.69 -15.28 -11.26
CA ASN A 52 4.42 -14.14 -11.83
C ASN A 52 5.75 -14.00 -11.10
N ALA A 53 6.79 -13.60 -11.83
CA ALA A 53 8.12 -13.38 -11.23
C ALA A 53 8.15 -12.12 -10.37
N MET A 54 7.33 -11.13 -10.69
CA MET A 54 7.27 -9.83 -10.00
C MET A 54 5.82 -9.39 -9.88
N TYR A 55 5.58 -8.43 -8.98
CA TYR A 55 4.26 -7.80 -8.83
C TYR A 55 4.42 -6.28 -8.89
N ASP A 56 3.37 -5.63 -9.35
CA ASP A 56 3.26 -4.17 -9.35
C ASP A 56 2.18 -3.74 -8.38
N VAL A 57 2.24 -2.49 -7.93
CA VAL A 57 1.23 -1.91 -7.04
C VAL A 57 0.68 -0.65 -7.70
N VAL A 58 -0.64 -0.50 -7.66
CA VAL A 58 -1.32 0.72 -8.09
C VAL A 58 -2.04 1.28 -6.87
N VAL A 59 -1.72 2.52 -6.49
CA VAL A 59 -2.34 3.17 -5.35
C VAL A 59 -3.19 4.33 -5.85
N ASP A 60 -4.49 4.26 -5.57
CA ASP A 60 -5.42 5.35 -5.88
C ASP A 60 -5.56 6.22 -4.64
N PHE A 61 -5.04 7.43 -4.71
CA PHE A 61 -5.04 8.39 -3.60
C PHE A 61 -6.18 9.40 -3.66
N LYS A 62 -7.23 9.12 -4.41
CA LYS A 62 -8.36 10.05 -4.49
C LYS A 62 -8.85 10.42 -3.09
N GLY A 63 -8.90 11.73 -2.82
CA GLY A 63 -9.38 12.25 -1.55
C GLY A 63 -8.33 12.31 -0.44
N LEU A 64 -7.06 11.99 -0.72
CA LEU A 64 -6.00 12.10 0.28
C LEU A 64 -5.70 13.57 0.57
N THR A 65 -5.64 13.91 1.87
CA THR A 65 -5.33 15.25 2.37
C THR A 65 -4.12 15.17 3.28
N MET A 66 -3.55 16.33 3.63
CA MET A 66 -2.44 16.38 4.60
C MET A 66 -2.86 15.83 5.96
N THR A 67 -4.10 16.10 6.39
CA THR A 67 -4.64 15.54 7.62
C THR A 67 -4.69 14.00 7.54
N GLY A 68 -5.10 13.47 6.39
CA GLY A 68 -5.12 12.03 6.17
C GLY A 68 -3.73 11.42 6.22
N VAL A 69 -2.73 12.07 5.62
CA VAL A 69 -1.35 11.62 5.67
C VAL A 69 -0.86 11.52 7.12
N GLU A 70 -1.08 12.57 7.90
CA GLU A 70 -0.70 12.59 9.31
C GLU A 70 -1.42 11.50 10.12
N ARG A 71 -2.71 11.29 9.83
CA ARG A 71 -3.51 10.30 10.53
C ARG A 71 -3.03 8.88 10.28
N TYR A 72 -2.64 8.57 9.04
CA TYR A 72 -2.37 7.19 8.61
C TYR A 72 -0.89 6.87 8.44
N LYS A 73 0.02 7.79 8.79
CA LYS A 73 1.45 7.49 8.67
C LYS A 73 1.86 6.29 9.53
N GLY A 74 1.15 6.05 10.64
CA GLY A 74 1.39 4.87 11.48
C GLY A 74 1.16 3.56 10.74
N PHE A 75 0.19 3.52 9.83
CA PHE A 75 -0.04 2.36 8.99
C PHE A 75 1.15 2.11 8.06
N ILE A 76 1.69 3.16 7.47
CA ILE A 76 2.86 3.06 6.58
C ILE A 76 4.07 2.52 7.34
N ILE A 77 4.30 3.02 8.57
CA ILE A 77 5.38 2.52 9.42
C ILE A 77 5.20 1.04 9.72
N ALA A 78 3.98 0.64 10.11
CA ALA A 78 3.68 -0.76 10.43
C ALA A 78 3.86 -1.66 9.20
N LEU A 79 3.44 -1.21 8.03
CA LEU A 79 3.59 -1.95 6.77
C LEU A 79 5.06 -2.13 6.43
N SER A 80 5.85 -1.07 6.56
CA SER A 80 7.29 -1.11 6.28
C SER A 80 8.01 -2.07 7.23
N ASP A 81 7.70 -1.99 8.53
CA ASP A 81 8.30 -2.86 9.53
C ASP A 81 7.99 -4.33 9.27
N GLU A 82 6.76 -4.65 8.93
CA GLU A 82 6.37 -6.02 8.62
C GLU A 82 7.02 -6.50 7.32
N GLY A 83 7.15 -5.65 6.33
CA GLY A 83 7.84 -5.98 5.09
C GLY A 83 9.28 -6.38 5.32
N GLN A 84 9.98 -5.67 6.20
CA GLN A 84 11.36 -5.98 6.56
C GLN A 84 11.46 -7.24 7.40
N ARG A 85 10.53 -7.44 8.34
CA ARG A 85 10.53 -8.56 9.27
C ARG A 85 10.14 -9.87 8.60
N ASN A 86 9.31 -9.80 7.58
CA ASN A 86 8.72 -10.97 6.93
C ASN A 86 9.75 -11.86 6.21
N GLY A 87 10.82 -11.26 5.68
CA GLY A 87 11.93 -12.01 5.08
C GLY A 87 11.63 -12.71 3.77
N LYS A 88 10.48 -12.42 3.13
CA LYS A 88 10.06 -13.12 1.91
C LYS A 88 10.46 -12.41 0.62
N ASN A 89 11.35 -11.44 0.71
CA ASN A 89 11.88 -10.74 -0.47
C ASN A 89 10.81 -9.99 -1.28
N PHE A 90 9.71 -9.61 -0.64
CA PHE A 90 8.65 -8.87 -1.34
C PHE A 90 9.18 -7.59 -1.99
N LEU A 91 10.07 -6.86 -1.30
CA LEU A 91 10.62 -5.62 -1.84
C LEU A 91 11.46 -5.85 -3.09
N GLN A 92 12.18 -6.97 -3.16
CA GLN A 92 13.00 -7.32 -4.33
C GLN A 92 12.13 -7.70 -5.53
N LYS A 93 10.96 -8.26 -5.28
CA LYS A 93 10.03 -8.70 -6.33
C LYS A 93 9.03 -7.64 -6.72
N LEU A 94 9.05 -6.50 -6.05
CA LEU A 94 8.22 -5.35 -6.39
C LEU A 94 8.77 -4.68 -7.65
N GLY A 95 7.93 -4.58 -8.68
CA GLY A 95 8.30 -3.94 -9.93
C GLY A 95 8.19 -2.42 -9.86
N LYS A 96 6.96 -1.92 -9.90
CA LYS A 96 6.72 -0.48 -9.83
C LYS A 96 5.49 -0.20 -8.95
N ILE A 97 5.45 1.02 -8.40
CA ILE A 97 4.30 1.53 -7.66
C ILE A 97 3.78 2.72 -8.46
N THR A 98 2.60 2.59 -9.04
CA THR A 98 1.97 3.67 -9.78
C THR A 98 0.96 4.35 -8.88
N ILE A 99 1.07 5.68 -8.75
CA ILE A 99 0.14 6.47 -7.96
C ILE A 99 -0.81 7.17 -8.94
N VAL A 100 -2.11 6.88 -8.82
CA VAL A 100 -3.15 7.52 -9.60
C VAL A 100 -3.94 8.46 -8.69
N ASN A 101 -4.52 9.49 -9.26
CA ASN A 101 -5.21 10.55 -8.52
C ASN A 101 -4.33 11.09 -7.39
N PRO A 102 -3.08 11.53 -7.70
CA PRO A 102 -2.19 12.02 -6.64
C PRO A 102 -2.80 13.24 -5.95
N PRO A 103 -2.47 13.44 -4.66
CA PRO A 103 -3.01 14.58 -3.92
C PRO A 103 -2.52 15.90 -4.49
N PHE A 104 -3.29 16.97 -4.27
CA PHE A 104 -2.96 18.30 -4.76
C PHE A 104 -1.55 18.74 -4.33
N MET A 105 -1.16 18.45 -3.09
CA MET A 105 0.15 18.83 -2.56
C MET A 105 1.10 17.62 -2.50
N VAL A 106 1.29 16.99 -3.64
CA VAL A 106 2.05 15.73 -3.73
C VAL A 106 3.47 15.86 -3.16
N ALA A 107 4.13 17.02 -3.38
CA ALA A 107 5.49 17.24 -2.86
C ALA A 107 5.50 17.22 -1.32
N ASN A 108 4.51 17.87 -0.69
CA ASN A 108 4.42 17.90 0.76
C ASN A 108 4.08 16.54 1.35
N VAL A 109 3.20 15.80 0.69
CA VAL A 109 2.88 14.42 1.08
C VAL A 109 4.14 13.56 1.01
N GLY A 110 4.93 13.72 -0.05
CA GLY A 110 6.18 13.00 -0.22
C GLY A 110 7.17 13.28 0.90
N LYS A 111 7.28 14.51 1.36
CA LYS A 111 8.18 14.87 2.46
C LYS A 111 7.86 14.12 3.75
N ILE A 112 6.60 13.79 3.97
CA ILE A 112 6.17 13.06 5.16
C ILE A 112 6.31 11.54 4.97
N LEU A 113 5.89 11.02 3.84
CA LEU A 113 5.81 9.58 3.61
C LEU A 113 7.12 8.94 3.15
N LEU A 114 7.89 9.61 2.29
CA LEU A 114 9.09 9.01 1.72
C LEU A 114 10.13 8.62 2.78
N PRO A 115 10.38 9.43 3.84
CA PRO A 115 11.33 9.01 4.87
C PRO A 115 10.93 7.75 5.63
N LEU A 116 9.64 7.37 5.56
CA LEU A 116 9.13 6.17 6.24
C LEU A 116 9.31 4.91 5.42
N MET A 117 9.77 5.04 4.18
CA MET A 117 9.87 3.93 3.22
C MET A 117 11.31 3.53 2.99
N ASP A 118 11.49 2.25 2.64
CA ASP A 118 12.78 1.74 2.21
C ASP A 118 13.21 2.45 0.90
N LYS A 119 14.51 2.68 0.76
CA LYS A 119 15.07 3.36 -0.42
C LYS A 119 14.69 2.63 -1.71
N SER A 120 14.71 1.32 -1.71
CA SER A 120 14.36 0.52 -2.90
C SER A 120 12.91 0.72 -3.31
N VAL A 121 12.02 0.98 -2.36
CA VAL A 121 10.60 1.28 -2.63
C VAL A 121 10.47 2.65 -3.28
N LYS A 122 11.17 3.65 -2.74
CA LYS A 122 11.11 5.02 -3.27
C LYS A 122 11.46 5.09 -4.75
N GLU A 123 12.47 4.32 -5.17
CA GLU A 123 12.97 4.32 -6.53
C GLU A 123 11.96 3.74 -7.53
N LYS A 124 10.96 3.02 -7.05
CA LYS A 124 9.95 2.34 -7.87
C LYS A 124 8.66 3.12 -8.02
N ILE A 125 8.54 4.28 -7.40
CA ILE A 125 7.31 5.09 -7.41
C ILE A 125 7.22 5.89 -8.69
N ILE A 126 6.06 5.82 -9.35
CA ILE A 126 5.74 6.53 -10.58
C ILE A 126 4.42 7.24 -10.40
N LEU A 127 4.35 8.51 -10.81
CA LEU A 127 3.08 9.24 -10.85
C LEU A 127 2.40 8.98 -12.19
N GLY A 128 1.21 8.40 -12.11
CA GLY A 128 0.45 8.05 -13.29
C GLY A 128 -0.71 8.99 -13.60
#